data_ecab39d36e0908e769eb08589055d43c
#
_entry.id   ecab39d36e0908e769eb08589055d43c
#
_cell.length_a   1.000
_cell.length_b   1.000
_cell.length_c   1.000
_cell.angle_alpha   90.00
_cell.angle_beta   90.00
_cell.angle_gamma   90.00
#
_symmetry.space_group_name_H-M   'P 1'
#
loop_
_entity.id
_entity.type
_entity.pdbx_description
1 polymer ?
#
loop_
_entity_poly.entity_id
_entity_poly.type
_entity_poly.pdbx_seq_one_letter_code
_entity_poly.pdbx_strand_id
1 'polypeptide(L)'
;VSINYAGDFAGIRSRKITEDTCKKFNVRVDAGPVIRFPYYDSSGRVCAYKERPQNKEFRWVGKNEDKRLFGQQLFGKGKCIVLTEGEFDSLAVWQARPNWPVCSVANGAQGAKKALSQQLDYLLNFEEIVLMFDNDEAGIAATEECVSLFPPEKVFIATLAQYKDACEALQAGDTDAIRQAVWNKRKYSPKSIIDGRDLYSLVRTPLHGRDADYPYPDLNEITAGLR
;
A
#
# COMPACT_ATOMS: atom_id res chain seq x y z
N VAL A 1 -13.78 22.15 -18.36
CA VAL A 1 -12.71 23.16 -18.30
C VAL A 1 -11.40 22.45 -18.57
N SER A 2 -10.69 22.84 -19.67
CA SER A 2 -9.38 22.24 -19.95
C SER A 2 -8.37 22.76 -18.91
N ILE A 3 -7.72 21.84 -18.21
CA ILE A 3 -6.65 22.17 -17.26
C ILE A 3 -5.35 22.30 -18.04
N ASN A 4 -4.62 23.40 -17.82
CA ASN A 4 -3.27 23.53 -18.37
C ASN A 4 -2.31 22.64 -17.55
N TYR A 5 -2.11 21.41 -18.00
CA TYR A 5 -1.16 20.47 -17.42
C TYR A 5 0.15 20.57 -18.19
N ALA A 6 1.04 21.43 -17.74
CA ALA A 6 2.33 21.73 -18.36
C ALA A 6 3.48 21.32 -17.45
N GLY A 7 4.69 21.37 -17.99
CA GLY A 7 5.96 21.03 -17.35
C GLY A 7 6.74 20.01 -18.17
N ASP A 8 8.00 19.84 -17.84
CA ASP A 8 8.90 18.93 -18.53
C ASP A 8 8.92 17.55 -17.91
N PHE A 9 9.38 16.57 -18.66
CA PHE A 9 9.74 15.28 -18.08
C PHE A 9 11.18 15.35 -17.57
N ALA A 10 11.33 15.12 -16.29
CA ALA A 10 12.63 15.01 -15.64
C ALA A 10 12.58 14.01 -14.49
N GLY A 11 13.73 13.43 -14.16
CA GLY A 11 13.85 12.58 -12.98
C GLY A 11 13.80 13.41 -11.69
N ILE A 12 13.25 12.83 -10.63
CA ILE A 12 13.17 13.45 -9.31
C ILE A 12 14.38 12.98 -8.49
N ARG A 13 15.51 13.70 -8.67
CA ARG A 13 16.81 13.30 -8.08
C ARG A 13 16.76 13.09 -6.57
N SER A 14 16.07 13.97 -5.84
CA SER A 14 15.91 13.86 -4.38
C SER A 14 15.22 12.59 -3.92
N ARG A 15 14.50 11.93 -4.82
CA ARG A 15 13.78 10.68 -4.57
C ARG A 15 14.32 9.48 -5.36
N LYS A 16 15.41 9.66 -6.10
CA LYS A 16 15.98 8.67 -7.03
C LYS A 16 14.98 8.12 -8.05
N ILE A 17 13.92 8.86 -8.35
CA ILE A 17 12.94 8.50 -9.37
C ILE A 17 13.47 8.94 -10.74
N THR A 18 13.49 8.00 -11.69
CA THR A 18 14.02 8.22 -13.04
C THR A 18 13.05 9.01 -13.90
N GLU A 19 13.57 9.63 -14.95
CA GLU A 19 12.77 10.32 -15.96
C GLU A 19 11.80 9.37 -16.68
N ASP A 20 12.22 8.13 -16.96
CA ASP A 20 11.36 7.12 -17.59
C ASP A 20 10.17 6.75 -16.72
N THR A 21 10.36 6.68 -15.41
CA THR A 21 9.27 6.49 -14.45
C THR A 21 8.31 7.68 -14.48
N CYS A 22 8.83 8.90 -14.47
CA CYS A 22 8.02 10.11 -14.60
C CYS A 22 7.26 10.15 -15.93
N LYS A 23 7.89 9.80 -17.05
CA LYS A 23 7.24 9.69 -18.37
C LYS A 23 6.11 8.67 -18.35
N LYS A 24 6.34 7.49 -17.78
CA LYS A 24 5.31 6.43 -17.70
C LYS A 24 4.03 6.90 -17.00
N PHE A 25 4.19 7.60 -15.88
CA PHE A 25 3.06 8.10 -15.09
C PHE A 25 2.61 9.51 -15.51
N ASN A 26 3.21 10.08 -16.54
CA ASN A 26 2.99 11.46 -16.99
C ASN A 26 3.22 12.50 -15.87
N VAL A 27 4.13 12.21 -14.95
CA VAL A 27 4.54 13.15 -13.90
C VAL A 27 5.38 14.26 -14.53
N ARG A 28 5.06 15.51 -14.22
CA ARG A 28 5.76 16.68 -14.74
C ARG A 28 6.58 17.35 -13.64
N VAL A 29 7.73 17.87 -14.03
CA VAL A 29 8.63 18.60 -13.14
C VAL A 29 8.96 19.93 -13.79
N ASP A 30 8.72 21.03 -13.09
CA ASP A 30 9.09 22.35 -13.57
C ASP A 30 10.53 22.70 -13.21
N ALA A 31 11.07 23.71 -13.89
CA ALA A 31 12.40 24.26 -13.64
C ALA A 31 12.58 24.85 -12.22
N GLY A 32 11.50 25.30 -11.57
CA GLY A 32 11.46 25.48 -10.12
C GLY A 32 10.86 24.20 -9.53
N PRO A 33 11.44 23.50 -8.55
CA PRO A 33 11.19 22.07 -8.26
C PRO A 33 9.74 21.77 -7.80
N VAL A 34 8.79 22.10 -8.66
CA VAL A 34 7.37 21.77 -8.50
C VAL A 34 7.11 20.48 -9.26
N ILE A 35 6.66 19.46 -8.53
CA ILE A 35 6.30 18.16 -9.08
C ILE A 35 4.78 18.11 -9.21
N ARG A 36 4.29 17.67 -10.38
CA ARG A 36 2.86 17.53 -10.67
C ARG A 36 2.49 16.10 -10.94
N PHE A 37 1.54 15.58 -10.19
CA PHE A 37 0.98 14.25 -10.31
C PHE A 37 -0.40 14.33 -10.96
N PRO A 38 -0.59 13.78 -12.18
CA PRO A 38 -1.86 13.91 -12.90
C PRO A 38 -2.91 12.92 -12.42
N TYR A 39 -4.16 13.36 -12.44
CA TYR A 39 -5.36 12.54 -12.26
C TYR A 39 -6.25 12.67 -13.49
N TYR A 40 -6.84 11.56 -13.90
CA TYR A 40 -7.55 11.44 -15.15
C TYR A 40 -9.05 11.21 -14.92
N ASP A 41 -9.88 11.74 -15.81
CA ASP A 41 -11.31 11.44 -15.86
C ASP A 41 -11.57 10.09 -16.58
N SER A 42 -12.83 9.69 -16.63
CA SER A 42 -13.28 8.47 -17.32
C SER A 42 -13.01 8.50 -18.82
N SER A 43 -12.82 9.68 -19.42
CA SER A 43 -12.47 9.84 -20.83
C SER A 43 -10.96 9.77 -21.11
N GLY A 44 -10.13 9.57 -20.08
CA GLY A 44 -8.68 9.51 -20.20
C GLY A 44 -8.00 10.88 -20.33
N ARG A 45 -8.69 11.99 -20.00
CA ARG A 45 -8.11 13.34 -19.99
C ARG A 45 -7.67 13.71 -18.58
N VAL A 46 -6.59 14.49 -18.47
CA VAL A 46 -6.17 15.04 -17.17
C VAL A 46 -7.23 16.04 -16.70
N CYS A 47 -7.92 15.72 -15.61
CA CYS A 47 -8.97 16.52 -15.01
C CYS A 47 -8.50 17.26 -13.75
N ALA A 48 -7.46 16.77 -13.12
CA ALA A 48 -6.83 17.38 -11.96
C ALA A 48 -5.34 17.02 -11.91
N TYR A 49 -4.59 17.78 -11.15
CA TYR A 49 -3.26 17.38 -10.72
C TYR A 49 -2.95 17.88 -9.32
N LYS A 50 -2.10 17.16 -8.65
CA LYS A 50 -1.58 17.48 -7.34
C LYS A 50 -0.19 18.07 -7.51
N GLU A 51 0.01 19.30 -7.07
CA GLU A 51 1.32 19.95 -7.07
C GLU A 51 2.01 19.77 -5.74
N ARG A 52 3.30 19.45 -5.79
CA ARG A 52 4.18 19.46 -4.64
C ARG A 52 5.29 20.48 -4.84
N PRO A 53 5.15 21.69 -4.30
CA PRO A 53 6.22 22.69 -4.26
C PRO A 53 7.29 22.29 -3.21
N GLN A 54 8.41 23.00 -3.23
CA GLN A 54 9.53 22.75 -2.28
C GLN A 54 9.15 22.82 -0.79
N ASN A 55 8.16 23.67 -0.45
CA ASN A 55 7.69 23.87 0.92
C ASN A 55 6.85 22.74 1.50
N LYS A 56 6.71 21.63 0.77
CA LYS A 56 6.01 20.39 1.17
C LYS A 56 4.49 20.45 1.26
N GLU A 57 3.84 21.59 1.11
CA GLU A 57 2.38 21.65 1.05
C GLU A 57 1.89 21.20 -0.32
N PHE A 58 0.93 20.28 -0.32
CA PHE A 58 0.29 19.84 -1.56
C PHE A 58 -0.83 20.81 -1.95
N ARG A 59 -0.90 21.15 -3.23
CA ARG A 59 -1.99 21.93 -3.78
C ARG A 59 -2.68 21.16 -4.90
N TRP A 60 -4.00 21.10 -4.83
CA TRP A 60 -4.82 20.58 -5.91
C TRP A 60 -5.11 21.66 -6.94
N VAL A 61 -4.99 21.31 -8.22
CA VAL A 61 -5.45 22.09 -9.36
C VAL A 61 -6.44 21.24 -10.14
N GLY A 62 -7.64 21.76 -10.37
CA GLY A 62 -8.74 21.00 -10.95
C GLY A 62 -9.49 20.17 -9.92
N LYS A 63 -10.32 19.22 -10.40
CA LYS A 63 -11.16 18.37 -9.57
C LYS A 63 -11.06 16.92 -10.01
N ASN A 64 -10.67 16.06 -9.10
CA ASN A 64 -10.75 14.61 -9.28
C ASN A 64 -12.16 14.13 -8.91
N GLU A 65 -13.15 14.47 -9.76
CA GLU A 65 -14.58 14.18 -9.50
C GLU A 65 -14.87 12.67 -9.47
N ASP A 66 -14.24 11.91 -10.35
CA ASP A 66 -14.37 10.45 -10.41
C ASP A 66 -13.64 9.74 -9.26
N LYS A 67 -12.96 10.49 -8.39
CA LYS A 67 -12.19 9.94 -7.24
C LYS A 67 -11.18 8.85 -7.64
N ARG A 68 -10.60 8.97 -8.82
CA ARG A 68 -9.64 8.00 -9.34
C ARG A 68 -8.35 8.00 -8.55
N LEU A 69 -7.73 6.82 -8.51
CA LEU A 69 -6.42 6.63 -7.90
C LEU A 69 -5.33 7.16 -8.84
N PHE A 70 -4.22 7.60 -8.29
CA PHE A 70 -3.05 7.94 -9.10
C PHE A 70 -2.52 6.69 -9.82
N GLY A 71 -2.26 6.81 -11.11
CA GLY A 71 -1.78 5.70 -11.93
C GLY A 71 -2.87 4.77 -12.47
N GLN A 72 -4.12 4.91 -12.05
CA GLN A 72 -5.23 4.02 -12.43
C GLN A 72 -5.43 3.90 -13.94
N GLN A 73 -5.20 4.96 -14.70
CA GLN A 73 -5.34 4.97 -16.17
C GLN A 73 -4.34 4.06 -16.90
N LEU A 74 -3.28 3.63 -16.23
CA LEU A 74 -2.22 2.82 -16.83
C LEU A 74 -2.50 1.32 -16.80
N PHE A 75 -3.44 0.89 -15.94
CA PHE A 75 -3.66 -0.53 -15.64
C PHE A 75 -5.15 -0.83 -15.60
N GLY A 76 -5.63 -1.71 -16.48
CA GLY A 76 -7.07 -2.04 -16.56
C GLY A 76 -7.46 -3.25 -15.74
N LYS A 77 -6.68 -4.31 -15.81
CA LYS A 77 -6.88 -5.60 -15.15
C LYS A 77 -5.56 -6.37 -15.08
N GLY A 78 -5.49 -7.40 -14.26
CA GLY A 78 -4.30 -8.24 -14.18
C GLY A 78 -4.33 -9.19 -12.99
N LYS A 79 -3.23 -9.93 -12.82
CA LYS A 79 -3.09 -10.85 -11.71
C LYS A 79 -2.99 -10.11 -10.37
N CYS A 80 -2.22 -9.04 -10.32
CA CYS A 80 -1.92 -8.34 -9.07
C CYS A 80 -1.91 -6.84 -9.31
N ILE A 81 -2.45 -6.07 -8.36
CA ILE A 81 -2.26 -4.62 -8.25
C ILE A 81 -1.71 -4.28 -6.88
N VAL A 82 -0.71 -3.39 -6.84
CA VAL A 82 -0.16 -2.84 -5.59
C VAL A 82 -0.80 -1.49 -5.32
N LEU A 83 -1.28 -1.29 -4.10
CA LEU A 83 -1.86 -0.04 -3.64
C LEU A 83 -0.95 0.58 -2.59
N THR A 84 -0.47 1.78 -2.85
CA THR A 84 0.41 2.54 -1.96
C THR A 84 -0.31 3.75 -1.36
N GLU A 85 0.25 4.33 -0.32
CA GLU A 85 -0.32 5.50 0.33
C GLU A 85 -0.02 6.79 -0.45
N GLY A 86 1.17 6.93 -1.02
CA GLY A 86 1.64 8.11 -1.70
C GLY A 86 1.99 7.89 -3.18
N GLU A 87 1.97 8.99 -3.95
CA GLU A 87 2.32 8.96 -5.37
C GLU A 87 3.79 8.56 -5.58
N PHE A 88 4.69 9.02 -4.70
CA PHE A 88 6.10 8.65 -4.78
C PHE A 88 6.34 7.16 -4.57
N ASP A 89 5.56 6.54 -3.70
CA ASP A 89 5.65 5.10 -3.42
C ASP A 89 5.20 4.28 -4.62
N SER A 90 4.13 4.71 -5.29
CA SER A 90 3.72 4.09 -6.56
C SER A 90 4.82 4.18 -7.63
N LEU A 91 5.48 5.34 -7.75
CA LEU A 91 6.59 5.49 -8.68
C LEU A 91 7.77 4.60 -8.29
N ALA A 92 8.08 4.48 -6.99
CA ALA A 92 9.15 3.63 -6.48
C ALA A 92 8.88 2.14 -6.74
N VAL A 93 7.66 1.67 -6.45
CA VAL A 93 7.25 0.28 -6.72
C VAL A 93 7.35 -0.03 -8.22
N TRP A 94 6.83 0.85 -9.09
CA TRP A 94 6.92 0.63 -10.52
C TRP A 94 8.36 0.65 -11.02
N GLN A 95 9.20 1.55 -10.52
CA GLN A 95 10.61 1.62 -10.90
C GLN A 95 11.39 0.38 -10.45
N ALA A 96 11.09 -0.16 -9.28
CA ALA A 96 11.70 -1.40 -8.79
C ALA A 96 11.31 -2.60 -9.65
N ARG A 97 10.09 -2.62 -10.18
CA ARG A 97 9.58 -3.67 -11.05
C ARG A 97 8.66 -3.10 -12.14
N PRO A 98 9.20 -2.66 -13.26
CA PRO A 98 8.40 -2.20 -14.39
C PRO A 98 7.35 -3.23 -14.80
N ASN A 99 6.16 -2.76 -15.17
CA ASN A 99 4.98 -3.55 -15.54
C ASN A 99 4.16 -4.14 -14.38
N TRP A 100 4.54 -3.96 -13.12
CA TRP A 100 3.60 -4.23 -12.04
C TRP A 100 2.52 -3.17 -11.99
N PRO A 101 1.23 -3.54 -12.06
CA PRO A 101 0.15 -2.61 -11.79
C PRO A 101 0.30 -2.02 -10.39
N VAL A 102 0.34 -0.70 -10.32
CA VAL A 102 0.44 0.03 -9.05
C VAL A 102 -0.32 1.33 -9.11
N CYS A 103 -1.06 1.63 -8.06
CA CYS A 103 -1.79 2.87 -7.87
C CYS A 103 -1.57 3.40 -6.45
N SER A 104 -1.74 4.70 -6.24
CA SER A 104 -1.82 5.24 -4.89
C SER A 104 -3.14 5.93 -4.61
N VAL A 105 -3.49 5.99 -3.31
CA VAL A 105 -4.59 6.83 -2.86
C VAL A 105 -4.18 8.31 -2.94
N ALA A 106 -5.18 9.18 -3.15
CA ALA A 106 -4.90 10.59 -3.43
C ALA A 106 -4.65 11.43 -2.15
N ASN A 107 -5.16 10.99 -1.01
CA ASN A 107 -5.20 11.78 0.22
C ASN A 107 -4.54 11.09 1.43
N GLY A 108 -3.59 10.17 1.17
CA GLY A 108 -2.87 9.46 2.22
C GLY A 108 -3.75 8.52 3.05
N ALA A 109 -3.20 8.03 4.17
CA ALA A 109 -3.81 7.04 5.05
C ALA A 109 -5.25 7.38 5.46
N GLN A 110 -5.49 8.59 5.95
CA GLN A 110 -6.81 9.01 6.44
C GLN A 110 -7.94 8.95 5.40
N GLY A 111 -7.59 9.13 4.12
CA GLY A 111 -8.55 9.09 3.00
C GLY A 111 -8.62 7.74 2.30
N ALA A 112 -7.76 6.79 2.65
CA ALA A 112 -7.53 5.56 1.91
C ALA A 112 -8.80 4.72 1.75
N LYS A 113 -9.48 4.38 2.86
CA LYS A 113 -10.70 3.56 2.82
C LYS A 113 -11.76 4.15 1.91
N LYS A 114 -12.00 5.46 2.01
CA LYS A 114 -12.98 6.15 1.16
C LYS A 114 -12.57 6.15 -0.30
N ALA A 115 -11.30 6.41 -0.61
CA ALA A 115 -10.80 6.41 -1.98
C ALA A 115 -10.90 5.01 -2.61
N LEU A 116 -10.51 3.96 -1.89
CA LEU A 116 -10.57 2.58 -2.37
C LEU A 116 -12.01 2.09 -2.53
N SER A 117 -12.91 2.42 -1.60
CA SER A 117 -14.33 2.04 -1.70
C SER A 117 -15.00 2.61 -2.95
N GLN A 118 -14.60 3.80 -3.39
CA GLN A 118 -15.14 4.43 -4.61
C GLN A 118 -14.58 3.82 -5.90
N GLN A 119 -13.55 3.00 -5.82
CA GLN A 119 -12.89 2.35 -6.96
C GLN A 119 -12.94 0.82 -6.88
N LEU A 120 -13.86 0.25 -6.09
CA LEU A 120 -13.97 -1.19 -5.89
C LEU A 120 -14.16 -1.96 -7.19
N ASP A 121 -15.06 -1.51 -8.06
CA ASP A 121 -15.33 -2.17 -9.34
C ASP A 121 -14.08 -2.27 -10.21
N TYR A 122 -13.25 -1.22 -10.19
CA TYR A 122 -11.96 -1.23 -10.88
C TYR A 122 -10.97 -2.20 -10.21
N LEU A 123 -10.84 -2.14 -8.89
CA LEU A 123 -9.88 -2.94 -8.14
C LEU A 123 -10.19 -4.43 -8.19
N LEU A 124 -11.47 -4.80 -8.22
CA LEU A 124 -11.93 -6.19 -8.30
C LEU A 124 -11.66 -6.85 -9.66
N ASN A 125 -11.24 -6.09 -10.69
CA ASN A 125 -10.73 -6.67 -11.94
C ASN A 125 -9.35 -7.33 -11.80
N PHE A 126 -8.70 -7.19 -10.64
CA PHE A 126 -7.46 -7.88 -10.33
C PHE A 126 -7.74 -9.12 -9.47
N GLU A 127 -6.92 -10.17 -9.65
CA GLU A 127 -7.04 -11.39 -8.85
C GLU A 127 -6.52 -11.17 -7.44
N GLU A 128 -5.45 -10.38 -7.29
CA GLU A 128 -4.79 -10.07 -6.03
C GLU A 128 -4.68 -8.54 -5.85
N ILE A 129 -5.07 -8.07 -4.69
CA ILE A 129 -4.97 -6.67 -4.27
C ILE A 129 -3.97 -6.60 -3.12
N VAL A 130 -2.84 -5.95 -3.34
CA VAL A 130 -1.76 -5.86 -2.36
C VAL A 130 -1.74 -4.48 -1.75
N LEU A 131 -2.05 -4.38 -0.46
CA LEU A 131 -1.90 -3.15 0.30
C LEU A 131 -0.43 -3.03 0.76
N MET A 132 0.24 -1.98 0.33
CA MET A 132 1.62 -1.64 0.67
C MET A 132 1.67 -0.19 1.14
N PHE A 133 1.07 0.06 2.30
CA PHE A 133 1.03 1.37 2.94
C PHE A 133 2.27 1.59 3.82
N ASP A 134 2.43 2.81 4.30
CA ASP A 134 3.54 3.20 5.14
C ASP A 134 3.64 2.30 6.38
N ASN A 135 4.85 1.96 6.78
CA ASN A 135 5.11 1.13 7.95
C ASN A 135 5.19 2.00 9.23
N ASP A 136 4.20 2.88 9.39
CA ASP A 136 3.98 3.67 10.60
C ASP A 136 2.58 3.42 11.17
N GLU A 137 2.28 4.01 12.31
CA GLU A 137 1.01 3.79 13.01
C GLU A 137 -0.20 4.15 12.14
N ALA A 138 -0.12 5.23 11.36
CA ALA A 138 -1.21 5.68 10.48
C ALA A 138 -1.42 4.74 9.30
N GLY A 139 -0.33 4.29 8.64
CA GLY A 139 -0.39 3.35 7.52
C GLY A 139 -0.87 1.96 7.94
N ILE A 140 -0.46 1.48 9.13
CA ILE A 140 -0.93 0.22 9.70
C ILE A 140 -2.44 0.30 9.99
N ALA A 141 -2.91 1.37 10.64
CA ALA A 141 -4.33 1.57 10.92
C ALA A 141 -5.16 1.65 9.62
N ALA A 142 -4.67 2.40 8.62
CA ALA A 142 -5.33 2.50 7.33
C ALA A 142 -5.39 1.14 6.60
N THR A 143 -4.33 0.33 6.71
CA THR A 143 -4.33 -1.04 6.17
C THR A 143 -5.42 -1.88 6.80
N GLU A 144 -5.52 -1.89 8.14
CA GLU A 144 -6.55 -2.63 8.88
C GLU A 144 -7.98 -2.20 8.51
N GLU A 145 -8.19 -0.92 8.26
CA GLU A 145 -9.48 -0.41 7.80
C GLU A 145 -9.80 -0.82 6.35
N CYS A 146 -8.80 -0.77 5.47
CA CYS A 146 -8.98 -1.02 4.04
C CYS A 146 -9.17 -2.49 3.69
N VAL A 147 -8.58 -3.42 4.44
CA VAL A 147 -8.72 -4.86 4.16
C VAL A 147 -10.18 -5.32 4.17
N SER A 148 -11.03 -4.69 4.98
CA SER A 148 -12.46 -5.01 5.08
C SER A 148 -13.27 -4.68 3.82
N LEU A 149 -12.70 -3.91 2.89
CA LEU A 149 -13.34 -3.56 1.61
C LEU A 149 -13.32 -4.69 0.59
N PHE A 150 -12.41 -5.64 0.74
CA PHE A 150 -12.11 -6.65 -0.26
C PHE A 150 -12.46 -8.05 0.21
N PRO A 151 -12.78 -8.96 -0.72
CA PRO A 151 -12.88 -10.38 -0.39
C PRO A 151 -11.56 -10.87 0.23
N PRO A 152 -11.62 -11.63 1.34
CA PRO A 152 -10.41 -12.08 2.06
C PRO A 152 -9.44 -12.90 1.22
N GLU A 153 -9.93 -13.58 0.19
CA GLU A 153 -9.12 -14.36 -0.71
C GLU A 153 -8.31 -13.51 -1.70
N LYS A 154 -8.72 -12.26 -1.93
CA LYS A 154 -8.08 -11.33 -2.87
C LYS A 154 -7.11 -10.36 -2.23
N VAL A 155 -7.20 -10.11 -0.91
CA VAL A 155 -6.43 -9.07 -0.25
C VAL A 155 -5.19 -9.61 0.43
N PHE A 156 -4.07 -8.94 0.16
CA PHE A 156 -2.75 -9.27 0.68
C PHE A 156 -2.10 -8.00 1.26
N ILE A 157 -1.18 -8.20 2.18
CA ILE A 157 -0.39 -7.13 2.80
C ILE A 157 1.08 -7.35 2.45
N ALA A 158 1.72 -6.31 1.93
CA ALA A 158 3.16 -6.26 1.72
C ALA A 158 3.75 -5.22 2.68
N THR A 159 4.78 -5.62 3.42
CA THR A 159 5.43 -4.77 4.43
C THR A 159 6.92 -4.67 4.14
N LEU A 160 7.47 -3.47 4.22
CA LEU A 160 8.90 -3.20 4.16
C LEU A 160 9.46 -3.22 5.59
N ALA A 161 10.20 -4.29 5.93
CA ALA A 161 10.67 -4.48 7.32
C ALA A 161 11.69 -3.43 7.79
N GLN A 162 12.48 -2.86 6.86
CA GLN A 162 13.60 -1.95 7.18
C GLN A 162 13.35 -0.50 6.78
N TYR A 163 12.28 -0.23 6.07
CA TYR A 163 11.95 1.09 5.52
C TYR A 163 10.53 1.47 5.91
N LYS A 164 10.32 2.78 6.07
CA LYS A 164 9.00 3.32 6.31
C LYS A 164 8.08 3.10 5.11
N ASP A 165 8.56 3.40 3.91
CA ASP A 165 7.80 3.37 2.68
C ASP A 165 8.67 2.91 1.48
N ALA A 166 8.05 2.72 0.32
CA ALA A 166 8.73 2.27 -0.88
C ALA A 166 9.68 3.35 -1.45
N CYS A 167 9.35 4.61 -1.26
CA CYS A 167 10.20 5.70 -1.71
C CYS A 167 11.49 5.79 -0.89
N GLU A 168 11.43 5.53 0.41
CA GLU A 168 12.62 5.46 1.28
C GLU A 168 13.54 4.30 0.86
N ALA A 169 12.99 3.12 0.60
CA ALA A 169 13.75 1.98 0.10
C ALA A 169 14.44 2.30 -1.23
N LEU A 170 13.74 2.96 -2.16
CA LEU A 170 14.30 3.42 -3.43
C LEU A 170 15.43 4.43 -3.20
N GLN A 171 15.26 5.38 -2.28
CA GLN A 171 16.29 6.38 -1.93
C GLN A 171 17.53 5.72 -1.32
N ALA A 172 17.37 4.65 -0.56
CA ALA A 172 18.47 3.82 -0.08
C ALA A 172 19.16 3.04 -1.21
N GLY A 173 18.50 2.88 -2.37
CA GLY A 173 18.99 2.07 -3.50
C GLY A 173 18.60 0.60 -3.40
N ASP A 174 17.75 0.25 -2.44
CA ASP A 174 17.30 -1.12 -2.17
C ASP A 174 15.99 -1.46 -2.88
N THR A 175 16.06 -1.57 -4.21
CA THR A 175 14.91 -2.00 -5.02
C THR A 175 14.54 -3.46 -4.79
N ASP A 176 15.48 -4.28 -4.27
CA ASP A 176 15.22 -5.68 -3.94
C ASP A 176 14.27 -5.79 -2.75
N ALA A 177 14.40 -4.94 -1.73
CA ALA A 177 13.47 -4.90 -0.62
C ALA A 177 12.03 -4.68 -1.10
N ILE A 178 11.81 -3.75 -2.04
CA ILE A 178 10.48 -3.50 -2.62
C ILE A 178 9.95 -4.74 -3.34
N ARG A 179 10.80 -5.37 -4.19
CA ARG A 179 10.41 -6.59 -4.92
C ARG A 179 10.08 -7.75 -3.98
N GLN A 180 10.90 -7.95 -2.95
CA GLN A 180 10.70 -9.01 -1.96
C GLN A 180 9.47 -8.77 -1.10
N ALA A 181 9.17 -7.53 -0.69
CA ALA A 181 7.97 -7.20 0.07
C ALA A 181 6.70 -7.61 -0.70
N VAL A 182 6.61 -7.27 -2.00
CA VAL A 182 5.47 -7.68 -2.83
C VAL A 182 5.46 -9.17 -3.13
N TRP A 183 6.63 -9.80 -3.31
CA TRP A 183 6.73 -11.24 -3.55
C TRP A 183 6.32 -12.05 -2.31
N ASN A 184 6.78 -11.65 -1.13
CA ASN A 184 6.51 -12.30 0.15
C ASN A 184 5.24 -11.76 0.83
N LYS A 185 4.37 -11.07 0.08
CA LYS A 185 3.10 -10.55 0.60
C LYS A 185 2.33 -11.64 1.35
N ARG A 186 1.73 -11.27 2.46
CA ARG A 186 0.94 -12.19 3.28
C ARG A 186 -0.53 -12.02 2.94
N LYS A 187 -1.26 -13.12 2.84
CA LYS A 187 -2.71 -13.08 2.79
C LYS A 187 -3.23 -12.44 4.08
N TYR A 188 -4.15 -11.52 3.96
CA TYR A 188 -4.78 -10.98 5.17
C TYR A 188 -5.54 -12.09 5.91
N SER A 189 -5.26 -12.22 7.19
CA SER A 189 -6.03 -13.05 8.11
C SER A 189 -6.55 -12.15 9.22
N PRO A 190 -7.88 -12.09 9.47
CA PRO A 190 -8.41 -11.36 10.61
C PRO A 190 -7.73 -11.78 11.91
N LYS A 191 -7.51 -10.86 12.84
CA LYS A 191 -6.84 -11.13 14.13
C LYS A 191 -7.50 -12.25 14.93
N SER A 192 -8.79 -12.52 14.67
CA SER A 192 -9.56 -13.64 15.28
C SER A 192 -9.25 -15.01 14.65
N ILE A 193 -8.54 -15.05 13.52
CA ILE A 193 -8.15 -16.29 12.84
C ILE A 193 -6.64 -16.40 12.93
N ILE A 194 -6.19 -17.33 13.81
CA ILE A 194 -4.76 -17.64 13.95
C ILE A 194 -4.38 -18.63 12.87
N ASP A 195 -3.34 -18.31 12.07
CA ASP A 195 -2.79 -19.27 11.10
C ASP A 195 -2.30 -20.52 11.85
N GLY A 196 -2.60 -21.70 11.32
CA GLY A 196 -2.18 -22.96 11.94
C GLY A 196 -0.65 -23.10 12.14
N ARG A 197 0.14 -22.36 11.36
CA ARG A 197 1.61 -22.28 11.56
C ARG A 197 1.97 -21.49 12.82
N ASP A 198 1.23 -20.42 13.11
CA ASP A 198 1.43 -19.60 14.31
C ASP A 198 0.90 -20.36 15.56
N LEU A 199 -0.19 -21.11 15.39
CA LEU A 199 -0.73 -22.00 16.44
C LEU A 199 0.28 -23.09 16.82
N TYR A 200 1.02 -23.63 15.85
CA TYR A 200 2.02 -24.67 16.09
C TYR A 200 3.13 -24.23 17.07
N SER A 201 3.56 -22.99 16.98
CA SER A 201 4.54 -22.41 17.90
C SER A 201 3.94 -22.17 19.29
N LEU A 202 2.68 -21.71 19.35
CA LEU A 202 1.97 -21.47 20.60
C LEU A 202 1.69 -22.76 21.36
N VAL A 203 1.27 -23.82 20.66
CA VAL A 203 0.98 -25.14 21.28
C VAL A 203 2.27 -25.82 21.77
N ARG A 204 3.41 -25.53 21.18
CA ARG A 204 4.72 -26.08 21.62
C ARG A 204 5.35 -25.30 22.78
N THR A 205 4.86 -24.13 23.10
CA THR A 205 5.37 -23.38 24.26
C THR A 205 4.91 -24.13 25.51
N PRO A 206 5.84 -24.64 26.35
CA PRO A 206 5.45 -25.30 27.59
C PRO A 206 4.60 -24.32 28.43
N LEU A 207 3.43 -24.75 28.80
CA LEU A 207 2.59 -23.99 29.70
C LEU A 207 3.25 -24.02 31.07
N HIS A 208 3.89 -22.90 31.46
CA HIS A 208 4.49 -22.76 32.77
C HIS A 208 3.45 -22.27 33.78
N GLY A 209 3.21 -23.07 34.80
CA GLY A 209 2.42 -22.74 35.97
C GLY A 209 1.07 -23.43 36.06
N ARG A 210 0.68 -23.72 37.25
CA ARG A 210 -0.68 -24.12 37.66
C ARG A 210 -1.36 -22.89 38.26
N ASP A 211 -2.55 -22.56 37.79
CA ASP A 211 -3.33 -21.46 38.37
C ASP A 211 -4.04 -21.94 39.64
N ALA A 212 -4.47 -23.19 39.66
CA ALA A 212 -5.04 -23.88 40.81
C ALA A 212 -4.90 -25.40 40.72
N ASP A 213 -5.01 -26.08 41.81
CA ASP A 213 -5.09 -27.54 41.86
C ASP A 213 -6.55 -27.99 41.97
N TYR A 214 -6.86 -29.11 41.31
CA TYR A 214 -8.08 -29.84 41.61
C TYR A 214 -8.07 -30.37 43.06
N PRO A 215 -9.18 -30.47 43.71
CA PRO A 215 -9.25 -31.06 45.06
C PRO A 215 -8.90 -32.56 45.08
N TYR A 216 -8.65 -33.15 43.91
CA TYR A 216 -8.31 -34.55 43.74
C TYR A 216 -6.87 -34.64 43.20
N PRO A 217 -5.89 -35.19 43.98
CA PRO A 217 -4.48 -35.25 43.57
C PRO A 217 -4.25 -35.96 42.23
N ASP A 218 -4.94 -37.08 42.02
CA ASP A 218 -4.77 -37.87 40.77
C ASP A 218 -5.17 -37.12 39.51
N LEU A 219 -6.14 -36.20 39.61
CA LEU A 219 -6.49 -35.34 38.48
C LEU A 219 -5.42 -34.30 38.18
N ASN A 220 -4.67 -33.84 39.16
CA ASN A 220 -3.58 -32.91 38.97
C ASN A 220 -2.42 -33.54 38.27
N GLU A 221 -2.16 -34.85 38.50
CA GLU A 221 -1.11 -35.58 37.75
C GLU A 221 -1.48 -35.78 36.30
N ILE A 222 -2.77 -36.11 36.02
CA ILE A 222 -3.23 -36.35 34.63
C ILE A 222 -3.38 -35.07 33.85
N THR A 223 -3.87 -34.00 34.45
CA THR A 223 -4.22 -32.76 33.77
C THR A 223 -3.22 -31.62 33.94
N ALA A 224 -2.18 -31.81 34.76
CA ALA A 224 -1.24 -30.78 35.21
C ALA A 224 -1.91 -29.60 35.96
N GLY A 225 -3.07 -29.84 36.60
CA GLY A 225 -3.82 -28.84 37.35
C GLY A 225 -4.81 -28.03 36.50
N LEU A 226 -5.50 -27.07 37.15
CA LEU A 226 -6.37 -26.08 36.49
C LEU A 226 -5.53 -24.96 35.89
N ARG A 227 -5.97 -24.45 34.74
CA ARG A 227 -5.37 -23.33 34.03
C ARG A 227 -6.45 -22.32 33.68
#